data_537b8ecf37cdec114b131c6d1b292431
#
_entry.id   537b8ecf37cdec114b131c6d1b292431
#
_cell.length_a   1.000
_cell.length_b   1.000
_cell.length_c   1.000
_cell.angle_alpha   90.00
_cell.angle_beta   90.00
_cell.angle_gamma   90.00
#
_symmetry.space_group_name_H-M   'P 1'
#
loop_
_entity.id
_entity.type
_entity.pdbx_description
1 polymer ?
#
loop_
_entity_poly.entity_id
_entity_poly.type
_entity_poly.pdbx_seq_one_letter_code
_entity_poly.pdbx_strand_id
1 'polypeptide(L)'
;MLQLILGGSGSGKTALLYQRIRTLAQAGKKSILLVPEQFTSSTEGRIYRELGDELSVMVDSFSFTSLAERILSAEGGAAVRTLTDAGRAVLVRRALEQLQDNVQYYYRHRRSAAFCQMAAQTIDELKSAGVSGTQLYDLAQSCGPEQAKLSELALIYQGYETLLAQTGMDPSDRLELAAGRLEAAQARGTMPELLQGRAVFIDEFDTFNAPKKRLLGALLASGASVTVALCDDGAPAEPGDLGLFSGAKQLAAQLRSLARKNGAEVAVPVLLRKDLRHQQAPGLAAVTR
;
A
#
# COMPACT_ATOMS: atom_id res chain seq x y z
N MET A 1 1.07 16.13 -7.56
CA MET A 1 0.91 15.72 -8.98
C MET A 1 1.13 14.21 -9.07
N LEU A 2 0.30 13.50 -9.86
CA LEU A 2 0.48 12.07 -10.17
C LEU A 2 0.83 11.89 -11.64
N GLN A 3 1.88 11.11 -11.96
CA GLN A 3 2.18 10.65 -13.32
C GLN A 3 2.28 9.12 -13.36
N LEU A 4 1.69 8.51 -14.38
CA LEU A 4 1.80 7.07 -14.63
C LEU A 4 2.77 6.81 -15.79
N ILE A 5 3.60 5.77 -15.64
CA ILE A 5 4.41 5.20 -16.71
C ILE A 5 3.82 3.81 -17.00
N LEU A 6 3.25 3.65 -18.18
CA LEU A 6 2.56 2.45 -18.61
C LEU A 6 3.35 1.74 -19.70
N GLY A 7 3.44 0.43 -19.63
CA GLY A 7 4.11 -0.36 -20.66
C GLY A 7 4.17 -1.82 -20.28
N GLY A 8 4.26 -2.73 -21.24
CA GLY A 8 4.40 -4.15 -21.05
C GLY A 8 5.69 -4.54 -20.32
N SER A 9 5.84 -5.83 -20.01
CA SER A 9 7.11 -6.35 -19.49
C SER A 9 8.25 -6.07 -20.48
N GLY A 10 9.41 -5.64 -19.97
CA GLY A 10 10.56 -5.33 -20.83
C GLY A 10 10.50 -4.01 -21.61
N SER A 11 9.45 -3.19 -21.46
CA SER A 11 9.31 -1.92 -22.17
C SER A 11 10.24 -0.78 -21.69
N GLY A 12 11.00 -1.00 -20.61
CA GLY A 12 11.94 -0.01 -20.09
C GLY A 12 11.37 0.94 -19.02
N LYS A 13 10.23 0.62 -18.41
CA LYS A 13 9.61 1.44 -17.34
C LYS A 13 10.59 1.80 -16.22
N THR A 14 11.21 0.79 -15.64
CA THR A 14 12.19 0.95 -14.57
C THR A 14 13.42 1.75 -15.03
N ALA A 15 13.90 1.53 -16.26
CA ALA A 15 15.00 2.31 -16.83
C ALA A 15 14.64 3.80 -16.95
N LEU A 16 13.42 4.12 -17.38
CA LEU A 16 12.91 5.49 -17.44
C LEU A 16 12.79 6.12 -16.04
N LEU A 17 12.36 5.35 -15.02
CA LEU A 17 12.36 5.82 -13.63
C LEU A 17 13.78 6.19 -13.17
N TYR A 18 14.75 5.31 -13.35
CA TYR A 18 16.14 5.58 -12.98
C TYR A 18 16.75 6.74 -13.78
N GLN A 19 16.41 6.91 -15.05
CA GLN A 19 16.81 8.08 -15.84
C GLN A 19 16.29 9.38 -15.22
N ARG A 20 15.02 9.42 -14.81
CA ARG A 20 14.43 10.60 -14.15
C ARG A 20 15.06 10.87 -12.79
N ILE A 21 15.25 9.83 -11.99
CA ILE A 21 15.95 9.91 -10.70
C ILE A 21 17.35 10.49 -10.91
N ARG A 22 18.10 10.00 -11.90
CA ARG A 22 19.43 10.51 -12.24
C ARG A 22 19.40 12.00 -12.60
N THR A 23 18.45 12.41 -13.41
CA THR A 23 18.29 13.83 -13.80
C THR A 23 18.03 14.71 -12.58
N LEU A 24 17.19 14.26 -11.64
CA LEU A 24 16.93 14.98 -10.39
C LEU A 24 18.19 15.03 -9.50
N ALA A 25 18.88 13.90 -9.34
CA ALA A 25 20.09 13.82 -8.54
C ALA A 25 21.21 14.74 -9.08
N GLN A 26 21.39 14.80 -10.40
CA GLN A 26 22.31 15.73 -11.08
C GLN A 26 21.92 17.21 -10.85
N ALA A 27 20.62 17.50 -10.69
CA ALA A 27 20.13 18.82 -10.32
C ALA A 27 20.17 19.10 -8.81
N GLY A 28 20.83 18.25 -8.01
CA GLY A 28 20.93 18.37 -6.55
C GLY A 28 19.61 18.10 -5.80
N LYS A 29 18.62 17.45 -6.44
CA LYS A 29 17.33 17.14 -5.84
C LYS A 29 17.29 15.70 -5.37
N LYS A 30 16.89 15.50 -4.11
CA LYS A 30 16.70 14.15 -3.55
C LYS A 30 15.38 13.56 -4.02
N SER A 31 15.33 12.24 -4.11
CA SER A 31 14.13 11.48 -4.45
C SER A 31 13.93 10.28 -3.52
N ILE A 32 12.71 9.78 -3.49
CA ILE A 32 12.31 8.57 -2.77
C ILE A 32 11.89 7.54 -3.82
N LEU A 33 12.41 6.32 -3.71
CA LEU A 33 11.99 5.18 -4.52
C LEU A 33 11.28 4.18 -3.61
N LEU A 34 9.98 3.96 -3.86
CA LEU A 34 9.17 2.97 -3.16
C LEU A 34 9.11 1.68 -3.96
N VAL A 35 9.47 0.58 -3.31
CA VAL A 35 9.42 -0.77 -3.87
C VAL A 35 8.80 -1.74 -2.85
N PRO A 36 8.30 -2.92 -3.28
CA PRO A 36 7.89 -3.97 -2.35
C PRO A 36 9.01 -4.39 -1.41
N GLU A 37 8.67 -4.81 -0.20
CA GLU A 37 9.64 -5.17 0.85
C GLU A 37 10.67 -6.20 0.40
N GLN A 38 10.23 -7.20 -0.38
CA GLN A 38 11.11 -8.25 -0.91
C GLN A 38 12.19 -7.73 -1.87
N PHE A 39 12.02 -6.55 -2.44
CA PHE A 39 12.95 -5.98 -3.42
C PHE A 39 13.86 -4.88 -2.84
N THR A 40 13.72 -4.52 -1.57
CA THR A 40 14.46 -3.39 -0.96
C THR A 40 15.99 -3.56 -1.11
N SER A 41 16.54 -4.71 -0.68
CA SER A 41 17.98 -4.96 -0.76
C SER A 41 18.52 -5.03 -2.21
N SER A 42 17.75 -5.64 -3.12
CA SER A 42 18.13 -5.69 -4.54
C SER A 42 18.07 -4.30 -5.20
N THR A 43 17.15 -3.46 -4.74
CA THR A 43 16.96 -2.08 -5.22
C THR A 43 18.11 -1.19 -4.79
N GLU A 44 18.63 -1.31 -3.57
CA GLU A 44 19.83 -0.56 -3.13
C GLU A 44 21.04 -0.87 -4.02
N GLY A 45 21.30 -2.15 -4.29
CA GLY A 45 22.38 -2.54 -5.21
C GLY A 45 22.13 -2.07 -6.64
N ARG A 46 20.88 -1.92 -7.07
CA ARG A 46 20.53 -1.39 -8.39
C ARG A 46 20.71 0.12 -8.45
N ILE A 47 20.28 0.87 -7.42
CA ILE A 47 20.54 2.31 -7.30
C ILE A 47 22.03 2.60 -7.49
N TYR A 48 22.86 1.85 -6.79
CA TYR A 48 24.32 2.00 -6.86
C TYR A 48 24.86 1.75 -8.27
N ARG A 49 24.43 0.67 -8.92
CA ARG A 49 24.86 0.33 -10.29
C ARG A 49 24.39 1.34 -11.33
N GLU A 50 23.16 1.83 -11.19
CA GLU A 50 22.56 2.74 -12.17
C GLU A 50 23.03 4.19 -12.01
N LEU A 51 23.28 4.64 -10.77
CA LEU A 51 23.58 6.05 -10.48
C LEU A 51 25.05 6.31 -10.16
N GLY A 52 25.77 5.29 -9.68
CA GLY A 52 27.14 5.43 -9.16
C GLY A 52 27.15 6.02 -7.76
N ASP A 53 28.36 6.10 -7.18
CA ASP A 53 28.59 6.48 -5.77
C ASP A 53 28.06 7.88 -5.45
N GLU A 54 28.34 8.85 -6.32
CA GLU A 54 28.03 10.26 -6.06
C GLU A 54 26.52 10.57 -6.08
N LEU A 55 25.76 9.94 -6.98
CA LEU A 55 24.34 10.22 -7.15
C LEU A 55 23.44 9.29 -6.33
N SER A 56 23.94 8.13 -5.92
CA SER A 56 23.17 7.17 -5.12
C SER A 56 22.72 7.74 -3.77
N VAL A 57 23.53 8.62 -3.17
CA VAL A 57 23.20 9.30 -1.89
C VAL A 57 22.02 10.27 -2.00
N MET A 58 21.59 10.59 -3.22
CA MET A 58 20.44 11.46 -3.49
C MET A 58 19.12 10.69 -3.56
N VAL A 59 19.15 9.37 -3.36
CA VAL A 59 17.97 8.50 -3.49
C VAL A 59 17.80 7.66 -2.24
N ASP A 60 16.70 7.85 -1.54
CA ASP A 60 16.30 6.99 -0.43
C ASP A 60 15.35 5.90 -0.95
N SER A 61 15.68 4.62 -0.74
CA SER A 61 14.84 3.47 -1.08
C SER A 61 14.05 3.02 0.15
N PHE A 62 12.73 2.90 0.00
CA PHE A 62 11.83 2.46 1.05
C PHE A 62 10.81 1.44 0.55
N SER A 63 10.33 0.59 1.46
CA SER A 63 9.00 -0.01 1.36
C SER A 63 7.94 0.95 1.92
N PHE A 64 6.66 0.65 1.74
CA PHE A 64 5.61 1.44 2.40
C PHE A 64 5.72 1.40 3.92
N THR A 65 6.09 0.24 4.48
CA THR A 65 6.29 0.08 5.93
C THR A 65 7.47 0.92 6.43
N SER A 66 8.62 0.85 5.77
CA SER A 66 9.79 1.64 6.18
C SER A 66 9.60 3.14 5.97
N LEU A 67 8.84 3.57 4.94
CA LEU A 67 8.45 4.96 4.77
C LEU A 67 7.54 5.42 5.93
N ALA A 68 6.54 4.60 6.30
CA ALA A 68 5.66 4.90 7.43
C ALA A 68 6.46 5.07 8.73
N GLU A 69 7.43 4.19 9.00
CA GLU A 69 8.32 4.30 10.16
C GLU A 69 9.12 5.60 10.15
N ARG A 70 9.63 6.02 9.01
CA ARG A 70 10.35 7.30 8.88
C ARG A 70 9.44 8.50 9.15
N ILE A 71 8.21 8.48 8.63
CA ILE A 71 7.23 9.52 8.88
C ILE A 71 6.89 9.58 10.37
N LEU A 72 6.61 8.42 11.00
CA LEU A 72 6.28 8.35 12.42
C LEU A 72 7.45 8.77 13.32
N SER A 73 8.67 8.52 12.90
CA SER A 73 9.87 8.98 13.63
C SER A 73 10.02 10.51 13.57
N ALA A 74 9.64 11.12 12.45
CA ALA A 74 9.73 12.58 12.26
C ALA A 74 8.53 13.33 12.88
N GLU A 75 7.30 12.83 12.68
CA GLU A 75 6.06 13.52 13.05
C GLU A 75 5.44 13.00 14.37
N GLY A 76 6.08 12.03 15.02
CA GLY A 76 5.61 11.38 16.24
C GLY A 76 4.70 10.17 15.98
N GLY A 77 4.77 9.22 16.91
CA GLY A 77 4.04 7.95 16.84
C GLY A 77 4.92 6.71 16.71
N ALA A 78 6.24 6.87 16.54
CA ALA A 78 7.18 5.75 16.45
C ALA A 78 7.19 4.86 17.73
N ALA A 79 6.93 5.46 18.89
CA ALA A 79 6.94 4.76 20.18
C ALA A 79 5.71 3.86 20.42
N VAL A 80 4.69 3.92 19.56
CA VAL A 80 3.50 3.07 19.73
C VAL A 80 3.88 1.61 19.47
N ARG A 81 3.61 0.76 20.46
CA ARG A 81 3.98 -0.66 20.42
C ARG A 81 3.15 -1.40 19.37
N THR A 82 3.82 -2.08 18.46
CA THR A 82 3.19 -3.00 17.51
C THR A 82 3.06 -4.39 18.13
N LEU A 83 1.89 -4.99 18.02
CA LEU A 83 1.64 -6.32 18.53
C LEU A 83 2.25 -7.39 17.61
N THR A 84 2.72 -8.47 18.25
CA THR A 84 3.11 -9.69 17.55
C THR A 84 1.87 -10.53 17.20
N ASP A 85 2.00 -11.50 16.30
CA ASP A 85 0.91 -12.42 15.95
C ASP A 85 0.34 -13.16 17.17
N ALA A 86 1.21 -13.57 18.10
CA ALA A 86 0.78 -14.18 19.36
C ALA A 86 -0.02 -13.18 20.22
N GLY A 87 0.41 -11.93 20.30
CA GLY A 87 -0.31 -10.87 21.01
C GLY A 87 -1.69 -10.61 20.41
N ARG A 88 -1.78 -10.59 19.10
CA ARG A 88 -3.04 -10.45 18.34
C ARG A 88 -4.01 -11.60 18.63
N ALA A 89 -3.53 -12.84 18.58
CA ALA A 89 -4.33 -14.02 18.92
C ALA A 89 -4.86 -13.98 20.37
N VAL A 90 -4.06 -13.47 21.31
CA VAL A 90 -4.49 -13.27 22.71
C VAL A 90 -5.60 -12.21 22.79
N LEU A 91 -5.53 -11.13 22.04
CA LEU A 91 -6.61 -10.12 22.02
C LEU A 91 -7.90 -10.68 21.42
N VAL A 92 -7.83 -11.47 20.34
CA VAL A 92 -9.00 -12.17 19.78
C VAL A 92 -9.64 -13.08 20.86
N ARG A 93 -8.84 -13.84 21.59
CA ARG A 93 -9.34 -14.68 22.69
C ARG A 93 -10.05 -13.85 23.75
N ARG A 94 -9.46 -12.73 24.18
CA ARG A 94 -10.09 -11.83 25.17
C ARG A 94 -11.38 -11.21 24.63
N ALA A 95 -11.43 -10.81 23.37
CA ALA A 95 -12.65 -10.31 22.73
C ALA A 95 -13.76 -11.37 22.77
N LEU A 96 -13.46 -12.62 22.43
CA LEU A 96 -14.39 -13.75 22.54
C LEU A 96 -14.88 -13.99 23.97
N GLU A 97 -14.00 -13.87 24.97
CA GLU A 97 -14.35 -14.02 26.37
C GLU A 97 -15.27 -12.89 26.88
N GLN A 98 -15.08 -11.66 26.38
CA GLN A 98 -15.94 -10.51 26.71
C GLN A 98 -17.31 -10.56 26.01
N LEU A 99 -17.37 -11.17 24.84
CA LEU A 99 -18.57 -11.24 23.98
C LEU A 99 -19.38 -12.53 24.17
N GLN A 100 -19.13 -13.29 25.24
CA GLN A 100 -19.68 -14.64 25.45
C GLN A 100 -21.19 -14.76 25.21
N ASP A 101 -21.95 -13.75 25.56
CA ASP A 101 -23.41 -13.76 25.42
C ASP A 101 -23.91 -13.37 24.00
N ASN A 102 -23.04 -12.74 23.21
CA ASN A 102 -23.34 -12.24 21.90
C ASN A 102 -22.74 -13.06 20.75
N VAL A 103 -21.84 -14.00 21.09
CA VAL A 103 -21.13 -14.85 20.13
C VAL A 103 -21.35 -16.31 20.49
N GLN A 104 -22.23 -16.99 19.77
CA GLN A 104 -22.59 -18.40 20.05
C GLN A 104 -21.80 -19.36 19.15
N TYR A 105 -21.72 -19.05 17.85
CA TYR A 105 -21.12 -19.91 16.84
C TYR A 105 -19.61 -20.08 17.07
N TYR A 106 -18.88 -18.99 17.29
CA TYR A 106 -17.43 -19.00 17.48
C TYR A 106 -16.98 -19.15 18.93
N TYR A 107 -17.83 -18.90 19.91
CA TYR A 107 -17.46 -18.95 21.33
C TYR A 107 -16.85 -20.29 21.78
N ARG A 108 -17.34 -21.40 21.26
CA ARG A 108 -16.79 -22.75 21.53
C ARG A 108 -15.32 -22.90 21.13
N HIS A 109 -14.84 -22.10 20.19
CA HIS A 109 -13.47 -22.13 19.69
C HIS A 109 -12.51 -21.18 20.41
N ARG A 110 -12.98 -20.41 21.41
CA ARG A 110 -12.19 -19.41 22.15
C ARG A 110 -10.90 -19.92 22.77
N ARG A 111 -10.81 -21.22 23.08
CA ARG A 111 -9.62 -21.87 23.64
C ARG A 111 -8.68 -22.43 22.59
N SER A 112 -9.07 -22.45 21.33
CA SER A 112 -8.25 -22.92 20.21
C SER A 112 -7.28 -21.81 19.79
N ALA A 113 -5.99 -22.00 20.02
CA ALA A 113 -4.97 -21.06 19.57
C ALA A 113 -4.98 -20.89 18.05
N ALA A 114 -5.16 -21.99 17.31
CA ALA A 114 -5.24 -21.97 15.85
C ALA A 114 -6.43 -21.13 15.35
N PHE A 115 -7.60 -21.25 16.00
CA PHE A 115 -8.76 -20.42 15.66
C PHE A 115 -8.48 -18.94 15.94
N CYS A 116 -7.92 -18.60 17.10
CA CYS A 116 -7.62 -17.20 17.43
C CYS A 116 -6.58 -16.59 16.47
N GLN A 117 -5.59 -17.36 16.04
CA GLN A 117 -4.63 -16.92 15.03
C GLN A 117 -5.30 -16.70 13.66
N MET A 118 -6.14 -17.65 13.22
CA MET A 118 -6.87 -17.52 11.96
C MET A 118 -7.82 -16.32 12.00
N ALA A 119 -8.54 -16.09 13.08
CA ALA A 119 -9.42 -14.94 13.23
C ALA A 119 -8.64 -13.60 13.23
N ALA A 120 -7.48 -13.55 13.89
CA ALA A 120 -6.59 -12.39 13.83
C ALA A 120 -6.09 -12.11 12.40
N GLN A 121 -5.74 -13.15 11.65
CA GLN A 121 -5.35 -13.04 10.25
C GLN A 121 -6.52 -12.56 9.37
N THR A 122 -7.72 -13.10 9.56
CA THR A 122 -8.92 -12.65 8.83
C THR A 122 -9.23 -11.17 9.10
N ILE A 123 -9.08 -10.72 10.35
CA ILE A 123 -9.20 -9.30 10.71
C ILE A 123 -8.17 -8.46 9.95
N ASP A 124 -6.92 -8.91 9.86
CA ASP A 124 -5.88 -8.21 9.12
C ASP A 124 -6.18 -8.13 7.61
N GLU A 125 -6.70 -9.20 7.03
CA GLU A 125 -7.17 -9.22 5.64
C GLU A 125 -8.32 -8.23 5.40
N LEU A 126 -9.29 -8.15 6.32
CA LEU A 126 -10.38 -7.17 6.27
C LEU A 126 -9.86 -5.74 6.39
N LYS A 127 -8.94 -5.46 7.33
CA LYS A 127 -8.24 -4.16 7.42
C LYS A 127 -7.52 -3.82 6.13
N SER A 128 -6.81 -4.77 5.58
CA SER A 128 -6.08 -4.60 4.30
C SER A 128 -7.01 -4.31 3.13
N ALA A 129 -8.24 -4.85 3.17
CA ALA A 129 -9.29 -4.54 2.19
C ALA A 129 -9.99 -3.19 2.48
N GLY A 130 -9.75 -2.58 3.64
CA GLY A 130 -10.41 -1.34 4.07
C GLY A 130 -11.83 -1.55 4.61
N VAL A 131 -12.13 -2.76 5.10
CA VAL A 131 -13.42 -3.11 5.69
C VAL A 131 -13.31 -3.05 7.20
N SER A 132 -14.06 -2.15 7.85
CA SER A 132 -14.13 -2.08 9.32
C SER A 132 -15.10 -3.12 9.88
N GLY A 133 -15.00 -3.39 11.20
CA GLY A 133 -15.93 -4.29 11.89
C GLY A 133 -17.39 -3.83 11.77
N THR A 134 -17.66 -2.52 11.78
CA THR A 134 -19.02 -1.98 11.57
C THR A 134 -19.51 -2.25 10.16
N GLN A 135 -18.69 -1.96 9.13
CA GLN A 135 -19.05 -2.23 7.74
C GLN A 135 -19.28 -3.73 7.49
N LEU A 136 -18.46 -4.59 8.10
CA LEU A 136 -18.65 -6.04 8.00
C LEU A 136 -20.00 -6.45 8.62
N TYR A 137 -20.38 -5.86 9.77
CA TYR A 137 -21.67 -6.14 10.41
C TYR A 137 -22.85 -5.74 9.52
N ASP A 138 -22.78 -4.54 8.92
CA ASP A 138 -23.82 -4.04 8.01
C ASP A 138 -23.94 -4.92 6.74
N LEU A 139 -22.81 -5.31 6.15
CA LEU A 139 -22.78 -6.24 5.01
C LEU A 139 -23.36 -7.60 5.36
N ALA A 140 -23.08 -8.12 6.56
CA ALA A 140 -23.58 -9.40 7.03
C ALA A 140 -25.11 -9.47 6.99
N GLN A 141 -25.82 -8.36 7.23
CA GLN A 141 -27.28 -8.33 7.23
C GLN A 141 -27.92 -8.72 5.90
N SER A 142 -27.17 -8.64 4.79
CA SER A 142 -27.60 -9.02 3.44
C SER A 142 -27.10 -10.40 2.98
N CYS A 143 -26.35 -11.14 3.82
CA CYS A 143 -25.64 -12.38 3.42
C CYS A 143 -26.44 -13.67 3.63
N GLY A 144 -27.75 -13.61 3.86
CA GLY A 144 -28.61 -14.79 3.96
C GLY A 144 -28.11 -15.84 4.98
N PRO A 145 -27.83 -17.08 4.58
CA PRO A 145 -27.44 -18.17 5.50
C PRO A 145 -26.14 -17.90 6.30
N GLU A 146 -25.26 -17.08 5.77
CA GLU A 146 -23.98 -16.76 6.41
C GLU A 146 -24.07 -15.54 7.36
N GLN A 147 -25.25 -14.89 7.44
CA GLN A 147 -25.47 -13.70 8.27
C GLN A 147 -24.97 -13.87 9.70
N ALA A 148 -25.36 -14.95 10.37
CA ALA A 148 -25.00 -15.18 11.78
C ALA A 148 -23.50 -15.27 11.98
N LYS A 149 -22.79 -16.01 11.13
CA LYS A 149 -21.33 -16.16 11.20
C LYS A 149 -20.60 -14.85 10.94
N LEU A 150 -21.01 -14.11 9.91
CA LEU A 150 -20.37 -12.84 9.55
C LEU A 150 -20.66 -11.76 10.60
N SER A 151 -21.87 -11.71 11.16
CA SER A 151 -22.22 -10.79 12.25
C SER A 151 -21.39 -11.06 13.51
N GLU A 152 -21.22 -12.34 13.91
CA GLU A 152 -20.36 -12.69 15.02
C GLU A 152 -18.88 -12.37 14.76
N LEU A 153 -18.38 -12.61 13.54
CA LEU A 153 -17.02 -12.22 13.15
C LEU A 153 -16.84 -10.69 13.25
N ALA A 154 -17.84 -9.92 12.81
CA ALA A 154 -17.84 -8.48 12.93
C ALA A 154 -17.80 -8.00 14.40
N LEU A 155 -18.55 -8.64 15.29
CA LEU A 155 -18.51 -8.36 16.73
C LEU A 155 -17.12 -8.69 17.32
N ILE A 156 -16.54 -9.85 16.98
CA ILE A 156 -15.19 -10.22 17.39
C ILE A 156 -14.18 -9.17 16.91
N TYR A 157 -14.29 -8.71 15.68
CA TYR A 157 -13.43 -7.69 15.12
C TYR A 157 -13.55 -6.36 15.89
N GLN A 158 -14.77 -5.89 16.17
CA GLN A 158 -14.99 -4.67 16.95
C GLN A 158 -14.44 -4.78 18.39
N GLY A 159 -14.67 -5.93 19.04
CA GLY A 159 -14.12 -6.22 20.36
C GLY A 159 -12.59 -6.26 20.34
N TYR A 160 -12.00 -6.87 19.31
CA TYR A 160 -10.56 -6.86 19.09
C TYR A 160 -10.01 -5.44 18.95
N GLU A 161 -10.62 -4.59 18.12
CA GLU A 161 -10.16 -3.19 17.93
C GLU A 161 -10.27 -2.37 19.23
N THR A 162 -11.32 -2.60 20.03
CA THR A 162 -11.49 -1.94 21.32
C THR A 162 -10.36 -2.31 22.29
N LEU A 163 -9.94 -3.57 22.32
CA LEU A 163 -8.81 -4.03 23.14
C LEU A 163 -7.47 -3.58 22.57
N LEU A 164 -7.32 -3.57 21.25
CA LEU A 164 -6.11 -3.11 20.54
C LEU A 164 -5.81 -1.66 20.88
N ALA A 165 -6.81 -0.79 20.85
CA ALA A 165 -6.66 0.63 21.15
C ALA A 165 -6.10 0.91 22.58
N GLN A 166 -6.25 -0.06 23.50
CA GLN A 166 -5.73 0.04 24.87
C GLN A 166 -4.31 -0.53 25.02
N THR A 167 -3.87 -1.38 24.11
CA THR A 167 -2.64 -2.18 24.26
C THR A 167 -1.55 -1.85 23.26
N GLY A 168 -1.90 -1.33 22.10
CA GLY A 168 -0.94 -1.03 21.03
C GLY A 168 -1.63 -0.87 19.68
N MET A 169 -0.97 -1.32 18.62
CA MET A 169 -1.53 -1.29 17.26
C MET A 169 -1.10 -2.51 16.44
N ASP A 170 -1.83 -2.79 15.38
CA ASP A 170 -1.43 -3.76 14.37
C ASP A 170 -0.34 -3.21 13.44
N PRO A 171 0.44 -4.08 12.79
CA PRO A 171 1.40 -3.65 11.77
C PRO A 171 0.77 -2.83 10.63
N SER A 172 -0.44 -3.21 10.18
CA SER A 172 -1.20 -2.49 9.14
C SER A 172 -1.65 -1.10 9.58
N ASP A 173 -1.94 -0.90 10.88
CA ASP A 173 -2.38 0.38 11.43
C ASP A 173 -1.26 1.45 11.42
N ARG A 174 0.01 1.03 11.33
CA ARG A 174 1.13 1.96 11.24
C ARG A 174 1.11 2.80 9.96
N LEU A 175 0.67 2.23 8.83
CA LEU A 175 0.50 2.99 7.60
C LEU A 175 -0.64 4.01 7.74
N GLU A 176 -1.73 3.59 8.39
CA GLU A 176 -2.88 4.47 8.70
C GLU A 176 -2.46 5.63 9.61
N LEU A 177 -1.69 5.34 10.67
CA LEU A 177 -1.16 6.35 11.57
C LEU A 177 -0.23 7.32 10.84
N ALA A 178 0.68 6.82 10.00
CA ALA A 178 1.59 7.64 9.21
C ALA A 178 0.83 8.56 8.25
N ALA A 179 -0.21 8.03 7.57
CA ALA A 179 -1.09 8.85 6.73
C ALA A 179 -1.77 9.97 7.53
N GLY A 180 -2.34 9.65 8.70
CA GLY A 180 -2.94 10.64 9.59
C GLY A 180 -1.95 11.70 10.09
N ARG A 181 -0.68 11.34 10.33
CA ARG A 181 0.37 12.31 10.68
C ARG A 181 0.70 13.26 9.54
N LEU A 182 0.77 12.75 8.30
CA LEU A 182 0.94 13.60 7.11
C LEU A 182 -0.24 14.55 6.91
N GLU A 183 -1.47 14.05 7.04
CA GLU A 183 -2.69 14.86 6.95
C GLU A 183 -2.69 15.98 8.03
N ALA A 184 -2.30 15.65 9.26
CA ALA A 184 -2.18 16.62 10.34
C ALA A 184 -1.06 17.64 10.11
N ALA A 185 0.09 17.24 9.57
CA ALA A 185 1.17 18.15 9.19
C ALA A 185 0.72 19.12 8.10
N GLN A 186 0.04 18.61 7.07
CA GLN A 186 -0.52 19.43 6.01
C GLN A 186 -1.56 20.43 6.52
N ALA A 187 -2.45 20.03 7.43
CA ALA A 187 -3.42 20.94 8.05
C ALA A 187 -2.76 22.06 8.85
N ARG A 188 -1.56 21.84 9.38
CA ARG A 188 -0.73 22.88 10.02
C ARG A 188 0.06 23.73 9.03
N GLY A 189 -0.03 23.47 7.72
CA GLY A 189 0.79 24.12 6.70
C GLY A 189 2.27 23.71 6.72
N THR A 190 2.59 22.58 7.35
CA THR A 190 3.94 22.04 7.44
C THR A 190 4.09 20.81 6.55
N MET A 191 5.29 20.61 6.01
CA MET A 191 5.63 19.38 5.29
C MET A 191 6.79 18.70 6.01
N PRO A 192 6.73 17.40 6.28
CA PRO A 192 7.85 16.66 6.85
C PRO A 192 9.12 16.85 6.03
N GLU A 193 10.24 17.06 6.69
CA GLU A 193 11.55 17.26 6.03
C GLU A 193 11.87 16.14 5.04
N LEU A 194 11.46 14.92 5.37
CA LEU A 194 11.60 13.75 4.50
C LEU A 194 10.98 13.96 3.10
N LEU A 195 9.92 14.74 2.99
CA LEU A 195 9.17 14.93 1.74
C LEU A 195 9.45 16.27 1.06
N GLN A 196 10.11 17.22 1.76
CA GLN A 196 10.36 18.55 1.24
C GLN A 196 11.22 18.52 -0.02
N GLY A 197 10.66 19.02 -1.15
CA GLY A 197 11.36 19.12 -2.42
C GLY A 197 11.70 17.78 -3.07
N ARG A 198 11.20 16.66 -2.55
CA ARG A 198 11.51 15.32 -3.08
C ARG A 198 10.42 14.83 -4.02
N ALA A 199 10.83 14.17 -5.09
CA ALA A 199 9.94 13.38 -5.94
C ALA A 199 9.86 11.95 -5.41
N VAL A 200 8.66 11.36 -5.48
CA VAL A 200 8.40 9.98 -5.07
C VAL A 200 8.20 9.13 -6.32
N PHE A 201 8.99 8.09 -6.47
CA PHE A 201 8.88 7.09 -7.53
C PHE A 201 8.41 5.78 -6.94
N ILE A 202 7.52 5.08 -7.65
CA ILE A 202 6.95 3.80 -7.21
C ILE A 202 7.11 2.80 -8.34
N ASP A 203 7.76 1.67 -8.06
CA ASP A 203 8.01 0.61 -9.03
C ASP A 203 7.72 -0.79 -8.46
N GLU A 204 7.48 -1.75 -9.35
CA GLU A 204 7.31 -3.17 -9.02
C GLU A 204 6.08 -3.51 -8.15
N PHE A 205 5.04 -2.68 -8.17
CA PHE A 205 3.77 -2.97 -7.53
C PHE A 205 2.69 -3.34 -8.55
N ASP A 206 1.99 -4.43 -8.27
CA ASP A 206 0.82 -4.87 -9.04
C ASP A 206 -0.49 -4.41 -8.39
N THR A 207 -0.50 -4.25 -7.06
CA THR A 207 -1.68 -3.85 -6.29
C THR A 207 -1.30 -2.96 -5.10
N PHE A 208 -2.27 -2.18 -4.63
CA PHE A 208 -2.19 -1.47 -3.36
C PHE A 208 -3.40 -1.85 -2.50
N ASN A 209 -3.15 -2.29 -1.27
CA ASN A 209 -4.19 -2.45 -0.25
C ASN A 209 -4.68 -1.08 0.27
N ALA A 210 -5.76 -1.07 1.06
CA ALA A 210 -6.38 0.16 1.53
C ALA A 210 -5.42 1.06 2.35
N PRO A 211 -4.63 0.56 3.32
CA PRO A 211 -3.64 1.38 4.04
C PRO A 211 -2.59 2.02 3.13
N LYS A 212 -2.07 1.28 2.13
CA LYS A 212 -1.10 1.82 1.16
C LYS A 212 -1.73 2.93 0.30
N LYS A 213 -2.99 2.72 -0.16
CA LYS A 213 -3.74 3.75 -0.90
C LYS A 213 -3.97 5.00 -0.06
N ARG A 214 -4.28 4.85 1.24
CA ARG A 214 -4.45 5.98 2.14
C ARG A 214 -3.16 6.77 2.32
N LEU A 215 -2.04 6.09 2.61
CA LEU A 215 -0.74 6.75 2.73
C LEU A 215 -0.34 7.45 1.42
N LEU A 216 -0.58 6.82 0.27
CA LEU A 216 -0.34 7.43 -1.04
C LEU A 216 -1.25 8.66 -1.27
N GLY A 217 -2.51 8.60 -0.84
CA GLY A 217 -3.42 9.74 -0.85
C GLY A 217 -2.90 10.92 -0.05
N ALA A 218 -2.39 10.66 1.17
CA ALA A 218 -1.79 11.69 2.02
C ALA A 218 -0.50 12.27 1.39
N LEU A 219 0.33 11.45 0.74
CA LEU A 219 1.49 11.93 -0.03
C LEU A 219 1.09 12.84 -1.18
N LEU A 220 0.04 12.49 -1.93
CA LEU A 220 -0.48 13.30 -3.02
C LEU A 220 -1.07 14.62 -2.53
N ALA A 221 -1.84 14.58 -1.42
CA ALA A 221 -2.43 15.74 -0.78
C ALA A 221 -1.36 16.72 -0.27
N SER A 222 -0.22 16.22 0.23
CA SER A 222 0.91 17.05 0.65
C SER A 222 1.63 17.78 -0.48
N GLY A 223 1.20 17.62 -1.74
CA GLY A 223 1.82 18.26 -2.90
C GLY A 223 3.02 17.50 -3.48
N ALA A 224 3.32 16.29 -2.98
CA ALA A 224 4.41 15.48 -3.51
C ALA A 224 4.21 15.17 -5.01
N SER A 225 5.31 15.17 -5.77
CA SER A 225 5.32 14.66 -7.14
C SER A 225 5.50 13.16 -7.11
N VAL A 226 4.45 12.41 -7.49
CA VAL A 226 4.44 10.95 -7.46
C VAL A 226 4.43 10.40 -8.87
N THR A 227 5.38 9.52 -9.20
CA THR A 227 5.44 8.79 -10.46
C THR A 227 5.31 7.30 -10.20
N VAL A 228 4.35 6.63 -10.82
CA VAL A 228 4.11 5.18 -10.65
C VAL A 228 4.31 4.45 -11.96
N ALA A 229 5.14 3.41 -11.96
CA ALA A 229 5.30 2.50 -13.10
C ALA A 229 4.36 1.30 -12.95
N LEU A 230 3.57 1.02 -14.00
CA LEU A 230 2.63 -0.11 -14.03
C LEU A 230 2.83 -0.95 -15.29
N CYS A 231 2.67 -2.25 -15.13
CA CYS A 231 2.68 -3.19 -16.26
C CYS A 231 1.31 -3.16 -16.94
N ASP A 232 1.17 -2.38 -18.02
CA ASP A 232 -0.09 -2.04 -18.68
C ASP A 232 0.16 -1.83 -20.18
N ASP A 233 -0.78 -2.18 -21.05
CA ASP A 233 -0.71 -1.98 -22.50
C ASP A 233 -1.08 -0.55 -22.93
N GLY A 234 -1.55 0.27 -22.00
CA GLY A 234 -2.01 1.64 -22.25
C GLY A 234 -3.39 1.74 -22.90
N ALA A 235 -4.09 0.62 -23.09
CA ALA A 235 -5.47 0.64 -23.56
C ALA A 235 -6.44 1.05 -22.43
N PRO A 236 -7.58 1.65 -22.72
CA PRO A 236 -8.59 1.96 -21.71
C PRO A 236 -9.07 0.70 -21.00
N ALA A 237 -9.43 0.85 -19.71
CA ALA A 237 -10.10 -0.22 -18.97
C ALA A 237 -11.55 -0.36 -19.48
N GLU A 238 -11.95 -1.55 -19.87
CA GLU A 238 -13.33 -1.86 -20.25
C GLU A 238 -14.07 -2.53 -19.09
N PRO A 239 -15.38 -2.28 -18.91
CA PRO A 239 -16.17 -3.00 -17.92
C PRO A 239 -16.15 -4.50 -18.20
N GLY A 240 -15.78 -5.31 -17.19
CA GLY A 240 -15.69 -6.77 -17.34
C GLY A 240 -14.45 -7.28 -18.08
N ASP A 241 -13.46 -6.43 -18.34
CA ASP A 241 -12.16 -6.85 -18.90
C ASP A 241 -11.49 -7.88 -18.00
N LEU A 242 -11.25 -9.06 -18.53
CA LEU A 242 -10.52 -10.18 -17.89
C LEU A 242 -9.14 -10.39 -18.54
N GLY A 243 -8.69 -9.45 -19.36
CA GLY A 243 -7.40 -9.51 -20.04
C GLY A 243 -6.22 -9.45 -19.06
N LEU A 244 -5.04 -9.76 -19.58
CA LEU A 244 -3.78 -9.84 -18.83
C LEU A 244 -3.50 -8.56 -18.00
N PHE A 245 -3.87 -7.40 -18.51
CA PHE A 245 -3.62 -6.11 -17.89
C PHE A 245 -4.82 -5.55 -17.13
N SER A 246 -5.93 -6.30 -16.98
CA SER A 246 -7.15 -5.81 -16.34
C SER A 246 -6.91 -5.27 -14.92
N GLY A 247 -6.12 -5.99 -14.10
CA GLY A 247 -5.74 -5.54 -12.75
C GLY A 247 -4.94 -4.23 -12.76
N ALA A 248 -3.96 -4.11 -13.66
CA ALA A 248 -3.15 -2.89 -13.79
C ALA A 248 -3.98 -1.69 -14.28
N LYS A 249 -4.90 -1.91 -15.23
CA LYS A 249 -5.85 -0.89 -15.71
C LYS A 249 -6.77 -0.40 -14.59
N GLN A 250 -7.31 -1.34 -13.79
CA GLN A 250 -8.10 -0.99 -12.61
C GLN A 250 -7.28 -0.20 -11.59
N LEU A 251 -6.05 -0.62 -11.32
CA LEU A 251 -5.14 0.09 -10.43
C LEU A 251 -4.84 1.50 -10.95
N ALA A 252 -4.55 1.65 -12.24
CA ALA A 252 -4.32 2.95 -12.87
C ALA A 252 -5.54 3.88 -12.73
N ALA A 253 -6.75 3.35 -12.91
CA ALA A 253 -8.00 4.09 -12.71
C ALA A 253 -8.19 4.51 -11.24
N GLN A 254 -7.93 3.59 -10.29
CA GLN A 254 -7.99 3.88 -8.86
C GLN A 254 -6.98 4.96 -8.45
N LEU A 255 -5.75 4.92 -8.95
CA LEU A 255 -4.71 5.92 -8.66
C LEU A 255 -5.09 7.30 -9.20
N ARG A 256 -5.64 7.38 -10.42
CA ARG A 256 -6.14 8.64 -10.97
C ARG A 256 -7.30 9.21 -10.13
N SER A 257 -8.23 8.34 -9.71
CA SER A 257 -9.34 8.73 -8.82
C SER A 257 -8.83 9.21 -7.47
N LEU A 258 -7.88 8.48 -6.88
CA LEU A 258 -7.24 8.84 -5.60
C LEU A 258 -6.54 10.21 -5.70
N ALA A 259 -5.80 10.48 -6.78
CA ALA A 259 -5.14 11.76 -6.99
C ALA A 259 -6.14 12.91 -7.07
N ARG A 260 -7.20 12.76 -7.87
CA ARG A 260 -8.26 13.77 -7.99
C ARG A 260 -8.96 14.04 -6.66
N LYS A 261 -9.30 12.96 -5.91
CA LYS A 261 -9.92 13.05 -4.59
C LYS A 261 -9.07 13.85 -3.59
N ASN A 262 -7.75 13.77 -3.72
CA ASN A 262 -6.78 14.47 -2.86
C ASN A 262 -6.28 15.79 -3.47
N GLY A 263 -6.97 16.35 -4.47
CA GLY A 263 -6.63 17.63 -5.07
C GLY A 263 -5.32 17.65 -5.88
N ALA A 264 -4.76 16.46 -6.18
CA ALA A 264 -3.53 16.36 -6.96
C ALA A 264 -3.82 16.34 -8.47
N GLU A 265 -3.04 17.10 -9.22
CA GLU A 265 -3.06 17.07 -10.67
C GLU A 265 -2.66 15.68 -11.20
N VAL A 266 -3.35 15.22 -12.24
CA VAL A 266 -3.03 13.98 -12.96
C VAL A 266 -2.39 14.33 -14.29
N ALA A 267 -1.09 14.10 -14.41
CA ALA A 267 -0.35 14.34 -15.65
C ALA A 267 -0.69 13.29 -16.72
N VAL A 268 -0.43 13.65 -17.98
CA VAL A 268 -0.57 12.71 -19.11
C VAL A 268 0.34 11.49 -18.87
N PRO A 269 -0.17 10.26 -18.99
CA PRO A 269 0.64 9.07 -18.81
C PRO A 269 1.71 8.93 -19.88
N VAL A 270 2.86 8.41 -19.51
CA VAL A 270 3.92 8.03 -20.45
C VAL A 270 3.69 6.60 -20.91
N LEU A 271 3.48 6.38 -22.19
CA LEU A 271 3.24 5.06 -22.78
C LEU A 271 4.52 4.52 -23.42
N LEU A 272 5.01 3.38 -22.94
CA LEU A 272 6.18 2.68 -23.47
C LEU A 272 5.70 1.45 -24.25
N ARG A 273 5.71 1.55 -25.57
CA ARG A 273 5.17 0.49 -26.47
C ARG A 273 6.23 -0.45 -27.02
N LYS A 274 7.53 -0.13 -26.83
CA LYS A 274 8.63 -0.94 -27.37
C LYS A 274 9.04 -2.01 -26.36
N ASP A 275 9.12 -3.26 -26.79
CA ASP A 275 9.77 -4.30 -26.03
C ASP A 275 11.29 -4.17 -26.23
N LEU A 276 11.99 -3.72 -25.19
CA LEU A 276 13.44 -3.54 -25.21
C LEU A 276 14.19 -4.81 -24.73
N ARG A 277 13.52 -5.67 -23.96
CA ARG A 277 14.14 -6.87 -23.38
C ARG A 277 14.31 -7.99 -24.40
N HIS A 278 13.33 -8.17 -25.27
CA HIS A 278 13.29 -9.31 -26.18
C HIS A 278 13.64 -8.95 -27.64
N GLN A 279 14.28 -7.82 -27.86
CA GLN A 279 14.68 -7.38 -29.21
C GLN A 279 15.54 -8.41 -29.97
N GLN A 280 16.36 -9.17 -29.22
CA GLN A 280 17.20 -10.23 -29.78
C GLN A 280 16.55 -11.63 -29.77
N ALA A 281 15.31 -11.76 -29.29
CA ALA A 281 14.56 -13.00 -29.18
C ALA A 281 13.13 -12.84 -29.71
N PRO A 282 12.94 -12.80 -31.06
CA PRO A 282 11.62 -12.49 -31.66
C PRO A 282 10.51 -13.45 -31.24
N GLY A 283 10.81 -14.73 -30.95
CA GLY A 283 9.84 -15.70 -30.47
C GLY A 283 9.30 -15.36 -29.09
N LEU A 284 10.12 -14.83 -28.17
CA LEU A 284 9.68 -14.36 -26.86
C LEU A 284 8.91 -13.05 -26.97
N ALA A 285 9.32 -12.16 -27.88
CA ALA A 285 8.60 -10.90 -28.13
C ALA A 285 7.17 -11.15 -28.65
N ALA A 286 6.91 -12.26 -29.34
CA ALA A 286 5.57 -12.63 -29.81
C ALA A 286 4.65 -13.11 -28.68
N VAL A 287 5.20 -13.68 -27.61
CA VAL A 287 4.42 -14.17 -26.44
C VAL A 287 4.09 -13.01 -25.47
N THR A 288 4.84 -11.91 -25.49
CA THR A 288 4.69 -10.78 -24.59
C THR A 288 3.86 -9.64 -25.17
N ARG A 289 3.37 -9.80 -26.41
CA ARG A 289 2.42 -8.88 -27.09
C ARG A 289 0.99 -9.38 -26.89
#